data_26913bd70684dd1f5285c6a9a040ec45
#
_entry.id   26913bd70684dd1f5285c6a9a040ec45
#
_cell.length_a   1.000
_cell.length_b   1.000
_cell.length_c   1.000
_cell.angle_alpha   90.00
_cell.angle_beta   90.00
_cell.angle_gamma   90.00
#
_symmetry.space_group_name_H-M   'P 1'
#
loop_
_entity.id
_entity.type
_entity.pdbx_description
1 polymer ?
#
loop_
_entity_poly.entity_id
_entity_poly.type
_entity_poly.pdbx_seq_one_letter_code
_entity_poly.pdbx_strand_id
1 'polypeptide(L)'
;MWVRFAPLRLPLRRRLQTAAVLQWVFSFLALAQCCLGVFVALLLGEGWALAALYAAWLYLDWETPARGGRRSAWVRRWPLWRYFRDYFPITLEKVAELDPARNYLFGFHPHGVLVAGAFGNFCTEATGFRELFPGLTPHLLMLPFWFKVPFFRDYLMSGGLVSSEKASASYLLSREGGGQVAVVAVGGPPESLDARPGAFTLQILSRKGFIKMALQHGAALVPVFSFGENELFNQVPNPEGSFIRTMQERLQKAMGLALPLFHARGVFQYSFGLLPFRRPIRTVVGAPILVPKIPHPSPEAIDQLHKLYLEKLVQLFEDNKVKYGVPENKHLNLI
;
A
#
# COMPACT_ATOMS: atom_id res chain seq x y z
N MET A 1 -13.56 -12.71 29.02
CA MET A 1 -13.65 -12.61 27.55
C MET A 1 -13.89 -13.99 26.98
N TRP A 2 -15.03 -14.26 26.33
CA TRP A 2 -15.33 -15.59 25.77
C TRP A 2 -14.58 -15.75 24.46
N VAL A 3 -13.78 -16.83 24.33
CA VAL A 3 -13.06 -17.15 23.11
C VAL A 3 -14.02 -17.81 22.11
N ARG A 4 -14.20 -17.23 20.95
CA ARG A 4 -15.02 -17.76 19.86
C ARG A 4 -14.16 -18.63 18.95
N PHE A 5 -14.33 -19.94 19.01
CA PHE A 5 -13.60 -20.87 18.15
C PHE A 5 -14.13 -20.90 16.71
N ALA A 6 -13.23 -21.20 15.77
CA ALA A 6 -13.60 -21.45 14.39
C ALA A 6 -14.40 -22.75 14.27
N PRO A 7 -15.41 -22.83 13.37
CA PRO A 7 -16.10 -24.09 13.11
C PRO A 7 -15.14 -25.15 12.57
N LEU A 8 -15.27 -26.40 13.04
CA LEU A 8 -14.43 -27.51 12.59
C LEU A 8 -14.63 -27.84 11.10
N ARG A 9 -15.85 -27.68 10.59
CA ARG A 9 -16.22 -27.97 9.20
C ARG A 9 -16.23 -26.70 8.35
N LEU A 10 -15.05 -26.15 8.05
CA LEU A 10 -14.92 -25.05 7.11
C LEU A 10 -14.72 -25.57 5.69
N PRO A 11 -15.43 -25.04 4.67
CA PRO A 11 -15.19 -25.38 3.27
C PRO A 11 -13.74 -25.12 2.86
N LEU A 12 -13.19 -25.95 1.97
CA LEU A 12 -11.80 -25.83 1.48
C LEU A 12 -11.50 -24.42 0.95
N ARG A 13 -12.40 -23.84 0.18
CA ARG A 13 -12.26 -22.46 -0.33
C ARG A 13 -11.98 -21.44 0.79
N ARG A 14 -12.70 -21.55 1.92
CA ARG A 14 -12.50 -20.68 3.09
C ARG A 14 -11.12 -20.88 3.74
N ARG A 15 -10.63 -22.11 3.78
CA ARG A 15 -9.30 -22.43 4.29
C ARG A 15 -8.22 -21.85 3.39
N LEU A 16 -8.35 -21.99 2.05
CA LEU A 16 -7.42 -21.42 1.07
C LEU A 16 -7.40 -19.88 1.12
N GLN A 17 -8.55 -19.24 1.29
CA GLN A 17 -8.63 -17.79 1.51
C GLN A 17 -7.88 -17.37 2.78
N THR A 18 -8.06 -18.12 3.87
CA THR A 18 -7.34 -17.86 5.13
C THR A 18 -5.84 -18.06 4.96
N ALA A 19 -5.41 -19.12 4.28
CA ALA A 19 -4.01 -19.39 4.00
C ALA A 19 -3.36 -18.30 3.14
N ALA A 20 -4.07 -17.80 2.11
CA ALA A 20 -3.59 -16.72 1.25
C ALA A 20 -3.35 -15.42 2.03
N VAL A 21 -4.27 -15.06 2.92
CA VAL A 21 -4.11 -13.86 3.75
C VAL A 21 -3.08 -14.07 4.85
N LEU A 22 -3.01 -15.25 5.45
CA LEU A 22 -1.98 -15.58 6.45
C LEU A 22 -0.58 -15.49 5.86
N GLN A 23 -0.36 -16.03 4.64
CA GLN A 23 0.91 -15.90 3.92
C GLN A 23 1.25 -14.43 3.67
N TRP A 24 0.27 -13.61 3.24
CA TRP A 24 0.47 -12.20 2.99
C TRP A 24 0.81 -11.42 4.28
N VAL A 25 0.08 -11.65 5.38
CA VAL A 25 0.38 -11.06 6.69
C VAL A 25 1.78 -11.47 7.15
N PHE A 26 2.13 -12.75 7.04
CA PHE A 26 3.47 -13.25 7.36
C PHE A 26 4.55 -12.55 6.52
N SER A 27 4.29 -12.33 5.22
CA SER A 27 5.24 -11.67 4.32
C SER A 27 5.59 -10.26 4.79
N PHE A 28 4.62 -9.49 5.29
CA PHE A 28 4.86 -8.13 5.75
C PHE A 28 5.31 -8.00 7.21
N LEU A 29 5.06 -9.01 8.05
CA LEU A 29 5.43 -8.96 9.46
C LEU A 29 6.72 -9.71 9.80
N ALA A 30 7.02 -10.81 9.09
CA ALA A 30 8.09 -11.71 9.49
C ALA A 30 9.03 -12.18 8.37
N LEU A 31 8.61 -12.14 7.10
CA LEU A 31 9.42 -12.69 6.01
C LEU A 31 10.76 -11.97 5.83
N ALA A 32 10.80 -10.66 6.05
CA ALA A 32 12.04 -9.89 5.97
C ALA A 32 13.09 -10.39 6.98
N GLN A 33 12.67 -10.61 8.23
CA GLN A 33 13.53 -11.13 9.29
C GLN A 33 13.98 -12.56 8.98
N CYS A 34 13.09 -13.41 8.48
CA CYS A 34 13.43 -14.77 8.05
C CYS A 34 14.45 -14.75 6.90
N CYS A 35 14.25 -13.90 5.89
CA CYS A 35 15.17 -13.75 4.76
C CYS A 35 16.56 -13.27 5.23
N LEU A 36 16.62 -12.30 6.12
CA LEU A 36 17.87 -11.84 6.71
C LEU A 36 18.53 -12.95 7.53
N GLY A 37 17.78 -13.69 8.35
CA GLY A 37 18.29 -14.83 9.13
C GLY A 37 18.86 -15.92 8.24
N VAL A 38 18.19 -16.27 7.15
CA VAL A 38 18.70 -17.24 6.15
C VAL A 38 19.98 -16.73 5.50
N PHE A 39 20.04 -15.45 5.11
CA PHE A 39 21.25 -14.87 4.51
C PHE A 39 22.44 -14.93 5.48
N VAL A 40 22.24 -14.56 6.77
CA VAL A 40 23.28 -14.64 7.80
C VAL A 40 23.69 -16.08 8.06
N ALA A 41 22.74 -17.03 8.14
CA ALA A 41 23.05 -18.44 8.34
C ALA A 41 23.88 -19.03 7.17
N LEU A 42 23.56 -18.66 5.92
CA LEU A 42 24.38 -19.03 4.75
C LEU A 42 25.77 -18.43 4.84
N LEU A 43 25.89 -17.15 5.23
CA LEU A 43 27.19 -16.46 5.32
C LEU A 43 28.09 -17.06 6.40
N LEU A 44 27.54 -17.52 7.52
CA LEU A 44 28.29 -18.10 8.64
C LEU A 44 28.50 -19.62 8.51
N GLY A 45 27.81 -20.28 7.59
CA GLY A 45 27.87 -21.73 7.35
C GLY A 45 28.65 -22.11 6.11
N GLU A 46 28.52 -23.37 5.69
CA GLU A 46 29.16 -23.91 4.48
C GLU A 46 28.65 -23.23 3.17
N GLY A 47 27.51 -22.54 3.23
CA GLY A 47 26.91 -21.80 2.12
C GLY A 47 27.50 -20.41 1.88
N TRP A 48 28.56 -20.01 2.57
CA TRP A 48 29.14 -18.64 2.49
C TRP A 48 29.44 -18.18 1.08
N ALA A 49 29.90 -19.09 0.19
CA ALA A 49 30.21 -18.73 -1.19
C ALA A 49 28.94 -18.31 -1.97
N LEU A 50 27.79 -18.98 -1.73
CA LEU A 50 26.50 -18.61 -2.32
C LEU A 50 26.02 -17.25 -1.78
N ALA A 51 26.19 -17.03 -0.48
CA ALA A 51 25.85 -15.75 0.13
C ALA A 51 26.71 -14.61 -0.42
N ALA A 52 28.02 -14.86 -0.63
CA ALA A 52 28.92 -13.86 -1.22
C ALA A 52 28.58 -13.56 -2.69
N LEU A 53 28.27 -14.57 -3.50
CA LEU A 53 27.80 -14.38 -4.87
C LEU A 53 26.49 -13.60 -4.93
N TYR A 54 25.54 -13.92 -4.06
CA TYR A 54 24.30 -13.16 -3.97
C TYR A 54 24.54 -11.72 -3.50
N ALA A 55 25.43 -11.49 -2.54
CA ALA A 55 25.79 -10.15 -2.09
C ALA A 55 26.45 -9.31 -3.20
N ALA A 56 27.33 -9.91 -3.99
CA ALA A 56 27.94 -9.27 -5.15
C ALA A 56 26.87 -8.89 -6.20
N TRP A 57 25.96 -9.82 -6.50
CA TRP A 57 24.83 -9.53 -7.38
C TRP A 57 23.93 -8.45 -6.80
N LEU A 58 23.61 -8.48 -5.51
CA LEU A 58 22.83 -7.48 -4.81
C LEU A 58 23.45 -6.07 -4.93
N TYR A 59 24.77 -5.99 -4.83
CA TYR A 59 25.51 -4.73 -5.01
C TYR A 59 25.35 -4.17 -6.42
N LEU A 60 25.48 -5.02 -7.46
CA LEU A 60 25.29 -4.61 -8.86
C LEU A 60 23.84 -4.22 -9.16
N ASP A 61 22.90 -4.82 -8.46
CA ASP A 61 21.45 -4.64 -8.64
C ASP A 61 20.83 -3.61 -7.68
N TRP A 62 21.66 -2.87 -6.94
CA TRP A 62 21.22 -2.00 -5.84
C TRP A 62 20.15 -0.99 -6.23
N GLU A 63 20.29 -0.38 -7.41
CA GLU A 63 19.41 0.67 -7.92
C GLU A 63 18.07 0.16 -8.50
N THR A 64 17.92 -1.13 -8.70
CA THR A 64 16.74 -1.71 -9.37
C THR A 64 15.42 -1.33 -8.71
N PRO A 65 15.27 -1.33 -7.36
CA PRO A 65 14.03 -0.89 -6.72
C PRO A 65 13.65 0.57 -6.99
N ALA A 66 14.65 1.43 -7.28
CA ALA A 66 14.44 2.82 -7.62
C ALA A 66 14.26 3.05 -9.14
N ARG A 67 14.45 2.02 -9.95
CA ARG A 67 14.33 2.07 -11.42
C ARG A 67 13.19 1.19 -11.95
N GLY A 68 12.05 1.19 -11.26
CA GLY A 68 10.85 0.45 -11.67
C GLY A 68 10.78 -1.01 -11.22
N GLY A 69 11.81 -1.52 -10.53
CA GLY A 69 11.85 -2.88 -9.98
C GLY A 69 11.85 -4.00 -11.04
N ARG A 70 11.52 -5.21 -10.61
CA ARG A 70 11.43 -6.43 -11.45
C ARG A 70 10.05 -7.09 -11.35
N ARG A 71 9.03 -6.39 -11.81
CA ARG A 71 7.66 -6.88 -11.84
C ARG A 71 7.55 -8.20 -12.61
N SER A 72 6.96 -9.22 -12.01
CA SER A 72 6.71 -10.52 -12.62
C SER A 72 5.23 -10.71 -12.94
N ALA A 73 4.89 -10.78 -14.23
CA ALA A 73 3.53 -11.07 -14.65
C ALA A 73 3.04 -12.46 -14.18
N TRP A 74 3.94 -13.41 -14.02
CA TRP A 74 3.64 -14.75 -13.52
C TRP A 74 3.25 -14.71 -12.04
N VAL A 75 4.07 -14.10 -11.16
CA VAL A 75 3.79 -13.98 -9.71
C VAL A 75 2.48 -13.24 -9.47
N ARG A 76 2.25 -12.15 -10.20
CA ARG A 76 1.04 -11.33 -10.06
C ARG A 76 -0.26 -12.05 -10.43
N ARG A 77 -0.18 -13.12 -11.25
CA ARG A 77 -1.32 -13.95 -11.69
C ARG A 77 -1.52 -15.22 -10.87
N TRP A 78 -0.76 -15.44 -9.81
CA TRP A 78 -0.91 -16.65 -9.01
C TRP A 78 -2.35 -16.81 -8.50
N PRO A 79 -2.90 -18.03 -8.50
CA PRO A 79 -4.23 -18.32 -7.96
C PRO A 79 -4.40 -17.89 -6.50
N LEU A 80 -3.30 -17.84 -5.75
CA LEU A 80 -3.21 -17.35 -4.38
C LEU A 80 -3.89 -15.97 -4.22
N TRP A 81 -3.66 -15.05 -5.18
CA TRP A 81 -4.19 -13.70 -5.14
C TRP A 81 -5.70 -13.62 -5.36
N ARG A 82 -6.29 -14.60 -6.06
CA ARG A 82 -7.76 -14.72 -6.15
C ARG A 82 -8.36 -15.09 -4.79
N TYR A 83 -7.72 -16.00 -4.05
CA TYR A 83 -8.15 -16.33 -2.68
C TYR A 83 -7.96 -15.15 -1.72
N PHE A 84 -6.88 -14.37 -1.87
CA PHE A 84 -6.65 -13.13 -1.13
C PHE A 84 -7.76 -12.10 -1.40
N ARG A 85 -8.04 -11.80 -2.67
CA ARG A 85 -9.15 -10.93 -3.07
C ARG A 85 -10.49 -11.40 -2.48
N ASP A 86 -10.80 -12.68 -2.62
CA ASP A 86 -12.08 -13.25 -2.18
C ASP A 86 -12.22 -13.32 -0.65
N TYR A 87 -11.11 -13.24 0.09
CA TYR A 87 -11.13 -13.14 1.54
C TYR A 87 -11.76 -11.84 2.02
N PHE A 88 -11.41 -10.71 1.40
CA PHE A 88 -11.86 -9.37 1.74
C PHE A 88 -13.03 -8.88 0.87
N PRO A 89 -13.57 -9.62 -0.07
CA PRO A 89 -14.15 -9.21 -1.36
C PRO A 89 -13.64 -7.85 -1.85
N ILE A 90 -12.37 -7.83 -2.33
CA ILE A 90 -11.76 -6.61 -2.88
C ILE A 90 -12.34 -6.32 -4.27
N THR A 91 -12.79 -5.08 -4.48
CA THR A 91 -13.16 -4.58 -5.82
C THR A 91 -12.39 -3.32 -6.16
N LEU A 92 -12.15 -3.13 -7.45
CA LEU A 92 -11.56 -1.93 -8.03
C LEU A 92 -12.56 -1.35 -9.03
N GLU A 93 -12.88 -0.08 -8.86
CA GLU A 93 -13.78 0.67 -9.74
C GLU A 93 -13.09 1.95 -10.22
N LYS A 94 -13.46 2.44 -11.40
CA LYS A 94 -12.99 3.72 -11.94
C LYS A 94 -14.16 4.65 -12.22
N VAL A 95 -13.97 5.96 -12.02
CA VAL A 95 -14.97 6.96 -12.37
C VAL A 95 -14.72 7.60 -13.73
N ALA A 96 -13.50 7.47 -14.26
CA ALA A 96 -13.11 8.05 -15.55
C ALA A 96 -12.12 7.14 -16.28
N GLU A 97 -12.04 7.31 -17.60
CA GLU A 97 -11.01 6.70 -18.43
C GLU A 97 -9.67 7.42 -18.23
N LEU A 98 -8.58 6.66 -18.30
CA LEU A 98 -7.22 7.17 -18.21
C LEU A 98 -6.50 6.95 -19.53
N ASP A 99 -5.86 7.99 -20.03
CA ASP A 99 -5.09 7.97 -21.28
C ASP A 99 -3.76 7.21 -21.07
N PRO A 100 -3.53 6.07 -21.76
CA PRO A 100 -2.30 5.29 -21.59
C PRO A 100 -1.04 6.02 -22.09
N ALA A 101 -1.17 7.13 -22.83
CA ALA A 101 -0.04 7.95 -23.24
C ALA A 101 0.50 8.89 -22.14
N ARG A 102 -0.13 8.86 -20.95
CA ARG A 102 0.28 9.69 -19.81
C ARG A 102 0.84 8.86 -18.67
N ASN A 103 1.66 9.50 -17.84
CA ASN A 103 2.05 8.97 -16.54
C ASN A 103 1.16 9.54 -15.44
N TYR A 104 0.91 8.74 -14.42
CA TYR A 104 -0.03 9.05 -13.33
C TYR A 104 0.62 8.89 -11.97
N LEU A 105 0.21 9.74 -11.04
CA LEU A 105 0.48 9.57 -9.63
C LEU A 105 -0.86 9.38 -8.90
N PHE A 106 -1.08 8.16 -8.39
CA PHE A 106 -2.26 7.80 -7.63
C PHE A 106 -2.00 8.06 -6.14
N GLY A 107 -2.78 8.95 -5.54
CA GLY A 107 -2.81 9.13 -4.09
C GLY A 107 -3.83 8.18 -3.48
N PHE A 108 -3.36 7.14 -2.81
CA PHE A 108 -4.20 6.13 -2.19
C PHE A 108 -4.54 6.49 -0.74
N HIS A 109 -5.80 6.42 -0.39
CA HIS A 109 -6.36 6.76 0.92
C HIS A 109 -7.43 5.75 1.35
N PRO A 110 -7.55 5.48 2.68
CA PRO A 110 -6.55 5.73 3.73
C PRO A 110 -5.37 4.75 3.62
N HIS A 111 -4.29 5.01 4.38
CA HIS A 111 -3.14 4.09 4.46
C HIS A 111 -3.53 2.74 5.07
N GLY A 112 -4.44 2.73 6.06
CA GLY A 112 -4.73 1.51 6.81
C GLY A 112 -3.53 1.01 7.64
N VAL A 113 -3.63 -0.22 8.15
CA VAL A 113 -2.52 -0.85 8.90
C VAL A 113 -1.48 -1.49 7.96
N LEU A 114 -1.93 -2.27 6.97
CA LEU A 114 -1.06 -3.04 6.05
C LEU A 114 -1.33 -2.77 4.56
N VAL A 115 -2.15 -1.79 4.24
CA VAL A 115 -2.44 -1.34 2.86
C VAL A 115 -2.96 -2.50 1.97
N ALA A 116 -3.87 -3.32 2.50
CA ALA A 116 -4.35 -4.54 1.84
C ALA A 116 -5.05 -4.29 0.50
N GLY A 117 -5.85 -3.22 0.41
CA GLY A 117 -6.54 -2.81 -0.81
C GLY A 117 -5.57 -2.39 -1.90
N ALA A 118 -4.57 -1.57 -1.57
CA ALA A 118 -3.57 -1.17 -2.56
C ALA A 118 -2.73 -2.37 -3.03
N PHE A 119 -2.34 -3.27 -2.13
CA PHE A 119 -1.63 -4.49 -2.51
C PHE A 119 -2.48 -5.33 -3.47
N GLY A 120 -3.73 -5.63 -3.11
CA GLY A 120 -4.63 -6.44 -3.93
C GLY A 120 -4.87 -5.86 -5.33
N ASN A 121 -5.06 -4.54 -5.41
CA ASN A 121 -5.39 -3.84 -6.65
C ASN A 121 -4.17 -3.56 -7.55
N PHE A 122 -3.04 -3.19 -6.96
CA PHE A 122 -1.90 -2.69 -7.74
C PHE A 122 -0.70 -3.65 -7.79
N CYS A 123 -0.61 -4.62 -6.85
CA CYS A 123 0.46 -5.62 -6.83
C CYS A 123 0.03 -6.99 -7.35
N THR A 124 -1.24 -7.19 -7.66
CA THR A 124 -1.78 -8.45 -8.22
C THR A 124 -2.66 -8.20 -9.43
N GLU A 125 -2.98 -9.25 -10.19
CA GLU A 125 -3.97 -9.18 -11.28
C GLU A 125 -5.36 -9.69 -10.82
N ALA A 126 -5.57 -9.91 -9.52
CA ALA A 126 -6.78 -10.55 -9.02
C ALA A 126 -8.04 -9.67 -9.12
N THR A 127 -7.88 -8.35 -9.12
CA THR A 127 -8.97 -7.36 -9.18
C THR A 127 -9.22 -6.79 -10.57
N GLY A 128 -8.46 -7.24 -11.60
CA GLY A 128 -8.67 -6.84 -12.98
C GLY A 128 -8.13 -5.45 -13.33
N PHE A 129 -7.01 -5.02 -12.70
CA PHE A 129 -6.42 -3.71 -13.02
C PHE A 129 -6.11 -3.55 -14.50
N ARG A 130 -5.53 -4.58 -15.12
CA ARG A 130 -5.12 -4.53 -16.53
C ARG A 130 -6.30 -4.36 -17.49
N GLU A 131 -7.42 -4.97 -17.15
CA GLU A 131 -8.67 -4.90 -17.93
C GLU A 131 -9.35 -3.54 -17.75
N LEU A 132 -9.30 -2.99 -16.54
CA LEU A 132 -9.88 -1.67 -16.23
C LEU A 132 -9.05 -0.51 -16.80
N PHE A 133 -7.73 -0.65 -16.81
CA PHE A 133 -6.78 0.38 -17.23
C PHE A 133 -5.82 -0.17 -18.29
N PRO A 134 -6.29 -0.44 -19.51
CA PRO A 134 -5.45 -0.98 -20.57
C PRO A 134 -4.29 -0.03 -20.89
N GLY A 135 -3.09 -0.60 -21.07
CA GLY A 135 -1.86 0.17 -21.33
C GLY A 135 -1.20 0.78 -20.08
N LEU A 136 -1.83 0.74 -18.90
CA LEU A 136 -1.23 1.25 -17.67
C LEU A 136 -0.53 0.16 -16.85
N THR A 137 0.58 0.54 -16.23
CA THR A 137 1.41 -0.34 -15.40
C THR A 137 1.53 0.24 -13.99
N PRO A 138 0.90 -0.35 -12.96
CA PRO A 138 0.95 0.14 -11.60
C PRO A 138 2.21 -0.30 -10.88
N HIS A 139 2.77 0.62 -10.08
CA HIS A 139 3.88 0.42 -9.16
C HIS A 139 3.48 0.98 -7.79
N LEU A 140 3.41 0.11 -6.78
CA LEU A 140 3.11 0.53 -5.41
C LEU A 140 4.40 0.97 -4.71
N LEU A 141 4.42 2.21 -4.24
CA LEU A 141 5.56 2.78 -3.52
C LEU A 141 5.59 2.27 -2.09
N MET A 142 6.74 1.77 -1.66
CA MET A 142 6.96 1.23 -0.32
C MET A 142 8.26 1.78 0.29
N LEU A 143 8.36 1.77 1.62
CA LEU A 143 9.52 2.28 2.35
C LEU A 143 10.84 1.68 1.82
N PRO A 144 11.87 2.52 1.55
CA PRO A 144 13.14 2.09 0.94
C PRO A 144 13.89 1.05 1.76
N PHE A 145 13.75 1.08 3.08
CA PHE A 145 14.40 0.14 4.00
C PHE A 145 14.17 -1.33 3.62
N TRP A 146 12.97 -1.69 3.22
CA TRP A 146 12.62 -3.07 2.90
C TRP A 146 13.32 -3.62 1.66
N PHE A 147 13.72 -2.74 0.73
CA PHE A 147 14.48 -3.13 -0.47
C PHE A 147 15.96 -3.35 -0.22
N LYS A 148 16.44 -3.12 1.02
CA LYS A 148 17.82 -3.43 1.44
C LYS A 148 17.94 -4.83 2.04
N VAL A 149 16.82 -5.52 2.30
CA VAL A 149 16.81 -6.85 2.90
C VAL A 149 17.02 -7.92 1.81
N PRO A 150 18.06 -8.75 1.93
CA PRO A 150 18.36 -9.84 0.98
C PRO A 150 17.14 -10.75 0.78
N PHE A 151 16.93 -11.26 -0.44
CA PHE A 151 15.80 -12.11 -0.87
C PHE A 151 14.43 -11.44 -0.74
N PHE A 152 14.14 -10.75 0.35
CA PHE A 152 12.86 -10.08 0.57
C PHE A 152 12.59 -8.98 -0.46
N ARG A 153 13.63 -8.22 -0.86
CA ARG A 153 13.52 -7.23 -1.93
C ARG A 153 12.98 -7.81 -3.24
N ASP A 154 13.41 -9.03 -3.57
CA ASP A 154 13.03 -9.70 -4.82
C ASP A 154 11.56 -10.14 -4.78
N TYR A 155 11.12 -10.61 -3.62
CA TYR A 155 9.71 -10.87 -3.37
C TYR A 155 8.86 -9.61 -3.57
N LEU A 156 9.26 -8.48 -2.99
CA LEU A 156 8.54 -7.21 -3.15
C LEU A 156 8.47 -6.76 -4.61
N MET A 157 9.62 -6.70 -5.28
CA MET A 157 9.69 -6.27 -6.68
C MET A 157 8.90 -7.17 -7.62
N SER A 158 8.82 -8.47 -7.34
CA SER A 158 8.05 -9.41 -8.16
C SER A 158 6.55 -9.07 -8.21
N GLY A 159 6.00 -8.49 -7.15
CA GLY A 159 4.64 -7.97 -7.11
C GLY A 159 4.47 -6.61 -7.81
N GLY A 160 5.57 -5.91 -8.08
CA GLY A 160 5.55 -4.55 -8.64
C GLY A 160 5.61 -3.46 -7.56
N LEU A 161 6.10 -3.81 -6.34
CA LEU A 161 6.46 -2.80 -5.37
C LEU A 161 7.82 -2.21 -5.73
N VAL A 162 7.97 -0.91 -5.48
CA VAL A 162 9.18 -0.12 -5.76
C VAL A 162 9.49 0.80 -4.59
N SER A 163 10.72 1.32 -4.53
CA SER A 163 11.11 2.25 -3.47
C SER A 163 10.28 3.54 -3.50
N SER A 164 9.90 4.07 -2.35
CA SER A 164 9.22 5.36 -2.22
C SER A 164 10.18 6.57 -2.22
N GLU A 165 11.44 6.36 -2.54
CA GLU A 165 12.40 7.45 -2.73
C GLU A 165 11.99 8.37 -3.89
N LYS A 166 12.30 9.65 -3.78
CA LYS A 166 11.98 10.63 -4.83
C LYS A 166 12.54 10.22 -6.19
N ALA A 167 13.75 9.65 -6.22
CA ALA A 167 14.37 9.16 -7.44
C ALA A 167 13.53 8.07 -8.14
N SER A 168 12.93 7.15 -7.37
CA SER A 168 12.07 6.11 -7.90
C SER A 168 10.80 6.65 -8.53
N ALA A 169 10.09 7.55 -7.81
CA ALA A 169 8.91 8.21 -8.35
C ALA A 169 9.25 9.04 -9.60
N SER A 170 10.35 9.81 -9.56
CA SER A 170 10.84 10.58 -10.72
C SER A 170 11.13 9.67 -11.91
N TYR A 171 11.78 8.54 -11.70
CA TYR A 171 12.08 7.57 -12.77
C TYR A 171 10.79 7.10 -13.47
N LEU A 172 9.76 6.72 -12.69
CA LEU A 172 8.48 6.28 -13.25
C LEU A 172 7.75 7.39 -13.99
N LEU A 173 7.65 8.58 -13.36
CA LEU A 173 6.84 9.68 -13.85
C LEU A 173 7.50 10.42 -15.02
N SER A 174 8.81 10.26 -15.23
CA SER A 174 9.56 10.83 -16.36
C SER A 174 9.64 9.90 -17.58
N ARG A 175 9.08 8.69 -17.52
CA ARG A 175 9.14 7.73 -18.64
C ARG A 175 8.44 8.31 -19.87
N GLU A 176 9.15 8.33 -20.99
CA GLU A 176 8.60 8.67 -22.28
C GLU A 176 7.61 7.61 -22.76
N GLY A 177 6.58 8.01 -23.49
CA GLY A 177 5.51 7.12 -23.97
C GLY A 177 4.38 6.88 -22.96
N GLY A 178 4.50 7.37 -21.71
CA GLY A 178 3.42 7.24 -20.72
C GLY A 178 3.26 5.84 -20.13
N GLY A 179 2.06 5.52 -19.67
CA GLY A 179 1.67 4.21 -19.20
C GLY A 179 2.10 3.85 -17.78
N GLN A 180 2.86 4.71 -17.09
CA GLN A 180 3.31 4.42 -15.73
C GLN A 180 2.36 5.00 -14.68
N VAL A 181 2.05 4.19 -13.67
CA VAL A 181 1.23 4.62 -12.53
C VAL A 181 2.04 4.42 -11.24
N ALA A 182 2.47 5.51 -10.63
CA ALA A 182 3.07 5.50 -9.31
C ALA A 182 1.96 5.60 -8.25
N VAL A 183 1.79 4.58 -7.42
CA VAL A 183 0.76 4.54 -6.36
C VAL A 183 1.41 4.82 -5.02
N VAL A 184 0.98 5.87 -4.33
CA VAL A 184 1.49 6.27 -3.02
C VAL A 184 0.37 6.29 -1.98
N ALA A 185 0.55 5.60 -0.87
CA ALA A 185 -0.29 5.74 0.31
C ALA A 185 0.14 7.03 1.04
N VAL A 186 -0.58 8.13 0.78
CA VAL A 186 -0.12 9.51 1.06
C VAL A 186 0.10 9.78 2.54
N GLY A 187 -0.77 9.30 3.43
CA GLY A 187 -0.63 9.47 4.87
C GLY A 187 0.63 8.82 5.46
N GLY A 188 1.12 7.78 4.79
CA GLY A 188 2.34 7.08 5.17
C GLY A 188 2.28 6.40 6.54
N PRO A 189 3.43 5.99 7.11
CA PRO A 189 3.49 5.29 8.39
C PRO A 189 2.78 5.99 9.57
N PRO A 190 2.82 7.33 9.72
CA PRO A 190 2.09 7.99 10.81
C PRO A 190 0.58 7.77 10.77
N GLU A 191 -0.05 7.76 9.58
CA GLU A 191 -1.49 7.53 9.45
C GLU A 191 -1.90 6.11 9.86
N SER A 192 -0.99 5.13 9.70
CA SER A 192 -1.27 3.76 10.15
C SER A 192 -1.50 3.65 11.67
N LEU A 193 -1.00 4.60 12.47
CA LEU A 193 -1.23 4.65 13.92
C LEU A 193 -2.66 5.06 14.27
N ASP A 194 -3.37 5.68 13.33
CA ASP A 194 -4.74 6.16 13.48
C ASP A 194 -5.77 5.26 12.76
N ALA A 195 -5.28 4.24 12.04
CA ALA A 195 -6.11 3.30 11.29
C ALA A 195 -6.89 2.37 12.22
N ARG A 196 -8.18 2.64 12.39
CA ARG A 196 -9.10 1.83 13.21
C ARG A 196 -10.51 1.88 12.63
N PRO A 197 -11.37 0.89 12.93
CA PRO A 197 -12.73 0.84 12.41
C PRO A 197 -13.50 2.14 12.65
N GLY A 198 -14.15 2.64 11.59
CA GLY A 198 -14.92 3.88 11.62
C GLY A 198 -14.08 5.17 11.60
N ALA A 199 -12.75 5.09 11.47
CA ALA A 199 -11.90 6.27 11.34
C ALA A 199 -11.81 6.73 9.88
N PHE A 200 -12.07 8.02 9.66
CA PHE A 200 -11.97 8.71 8.38
C PHE A 200 -11.03 9.92 8.45
N THR A 201 -10.02 9.84 9.32
CA THR A 201 -8.98 10.87 9.46
C THR A 201 -7.84 10.57 8.51
N LEU A 202 -7.45 11.56 7.71
CA LEU A 202 -6.34 11.48 6.75
C LEU A 202 -5.26 12.49 7.10
N GLN A 203 -4.03 12.02 7.24
CA GLN A 203 -2.84 12.88 7.47
C GLN A 203 -2.32 13.40 6.13
N ILE A 204 -2.92 14.45 5.58
CA ILE A 204 -2.65 14.90 4.22
C ILE A 204 -2.28 16.40 4.12
N LEU A 205 -2.71 17.24 5.05
CA LEU A 205 -2.53 18.71 4.90
C LEU A 205 -1.05 19.12 4.81
N SER A 206 -0.17 18.42 5.51
CA SER A 206 1.28 18.66 5.45
C SER A 206 1.98 17.88 4.33
N ARG A 207 1.28 16.95 3.65
CA ARG A 207 1.86 16.02 2.68
C ARG A 207 1.83 16.60 1.27
N LYS A 208 2.70 17.56 0.97
CA LYS A 208 2.75 18.23 -0.33
C LYS A 208 3.81 17.64 -1.29
N GLY A 209 4.60 16.67 -0.85
CA GLY A 209 5.70 16.11 -1.64
C GLY A 209 5.25 15.43 -2.93
N PHE A 210 4.15 14.70 -2.91
CA PHE A 210 3.58 14.02 -4.09
C PHE A 210 2.99 15.04 -5.09
N ILE A 211 2.41 16.15 -4.62
CA ILE A 211 1.93 17.27 -5.44
C ILE A 211 3.10 17.91 -6.21
N LYS A 212 4.19 18.21 -5.48
CA LYS A 212 5.40 18.75 -6.09
C LYS A 212 5.96 17.82 -7.16
N MET A 213 5.97 16.52 -6.89
CA MET A 213 6.44 15.50 -7.83
C MET A 213 5.58 15.46 -9.10
N ALA A 214 4.25 15.53 -8.96
CA ALA A 214 3.34 15.58 -10.09
C ALA A 214 3.59 16.82 -10.98
N LEU A 215 3.74 18.01 -10.38
CA LEU A 215 4.09 19.22 -11.10
C LEU A 215 5.42 19.12 -11.83
N GLN A 216 6.46 18.62 -11.16
CA GLN A 216 7.80 18.53 -11.75
C GLN A 216 7.84 17.67 -13.02
N HIS A 217 7.03 16.62 -13.06
CA HIS A 217 7.02 15.67 -14.18
C HIS A 217 5.83 15.86 -15.13
N GLY A 218 4.85 16.71 -14.81
CA GLY A 218 3.62 16.85 -15.58
C GLY A 218 2.75 15.59 -15.53
N ALA A 219 2.89 14.79 -14.47
CA ALA A 219 2.11 13.58 -14.27
C ALA A 219 0.73 13.89 -13.71
N ALA A 220 -0.32 13.31 -14.30
CA ALA A 220 -1.67 13.54 -13.82
C ALA A 220 -1.88 12.96 -12.42
N LEU A 221 -2.49 13.73 -11.53
CA LEU A 221 -2.85 13.30 -10.18
C LEU A 221 -4.21 12.61 -10.19
N VAL A 222 -4.31 11.48 -9.50
CA VAL A 222 -5.57 10.74 -9.37
C VAL A 222 -5.82 10.43 -7.89
N PRO A 223 -6.90 10.96 -7.30
CA PRO A 223 -7.31 10.56 -5.97
C PRO A 223 -7.88 9.13 -6.00
N VAL A 224 -7.46 8.30 -5.07
CA VAL A 224 -7.95 6.92 -4.94
C VAL A 224 -8.40 6.71 -3.50
N PHE A 225 -9.67 6.31 -3.31
CA PHE A 225 -10.19 6.03 -1.98
C PHE A 225 -10.60 4.57 -1.84
N SER A 226 -10.18 3.94 -0.73
CA SER A 226 -10.41 2.52 -0.44
C SER A 226 -11.29 2.36 0.81
N PHE A 227 -12.58 2.21 0.59
CA PHE A 227 -13.56 1.96 1.65
C PHE A 227 -13.31 0.57 2.26
N GLY A 228 -13.32 0.50 3.58
CA GLY A 228 -13.09 -0.74 4.33
C GLY A 228 -11.63 -1.01 4.71
N GLU A 229 -10.65 -0.23 4.23
CA GLU A 229 -9.25 -0.41 4.56
C GLU A 229 -8.99 -0.32 6.07
N ASN A 230 -9.59 0.64 6.76
CA ASN A 230 -9.47 0.82 8.20
C ASN A 230 -10.28 -0.18 9.03
N GLU A 231 -11.18 -0.96 8.41
CA GLU A 231 -12.04 -1.94 9.09
C GLU A 231 -11.37 -3.30 9.34
N LEU A 232 -10.13 -3.48 8.87
CA LEU A 232 -9.44 -4.77 8.85
C LEU A 232 -8.84 -5.17 10.20
N PHE A 233 -8.49 -4.19 11.03
CA PHE A 233 -7.81 -4.39 12.30
C PHE A 233 -8.35 -3.43 13.37
N ASN A 234 -8.40 -3.91 14.60
CA ASN A 234 -8.48 -3.05 15.77
C ASN A 234 -7.08 -2.63 16.20
N GLN A 235 -6.97 -1.49 16.84
CA GLN A 235 -5.73 -1.05 17.47
C GLN A 235 -5.93 -0.84 18.96
N VAL A 236 -4.86 -1.08 19.73
CA VAL A 236 -4.81 -0.68 21.15
C VAL A 236 -4.97 0.84 21.22
N PRO A 237 -5.85 1.38 22.09
CA PRO A 237 -6.04 2.81 22.25
C PRO A 237 -4.70 3.54 22.48
N ASN A 238 -4.41 4.49 21.60
CA ASN A 238 -3.18 5.30 21.64
C ASN A 238 -3.50 6.79 21.40
N PRO A 239 -4.33 7.42 22.28
CA PRO A 239 -4.67 8.82 22.10
C PRO A 239 -3.41 9.70 22.17
N GLU A 240 -3.49 10.88 21.56
CA GLU A 240 -2.41 11.87 21.62
C GLU A 240 -2.00 12.14 23.05
N GLY A 241 -0.69 12.26 23.30
CA GLY A 241 -0.12 12.47 24.65
C GLY A 241 -0.01 11.20 25.49
N SER A 242 -0.58 10.06 25.08
CA SER A 242 -0.39 8.79 25.82
C SER A 242 1.06 8.28 25.71
N PHE A 243 1.50 7.52 26.71
CA PHE A 243 2.83 6.87 26.68
C PHE A 243 3.02 6.00 25.43
N ILE A 244 2.01 5.21 25.07
CA ILE A 244 2.05 4.35 23.88
C ILE A 244 2.24 5.22 22.62
N ARG A 245 1.47 6.27 22.43
CA ARG A 245 1.57 7.17 21.28
C ARG A 245 2.94 7.83 21.22
N THR A 246 3.42 8.36 22.31
CA THR A 246 4.74 9.00 22.40
C THR A 246 5.87 8.03 22.01
N MET A 247 5.82 6.79 22.49
CA MET A 247 6.79 5.76 22.11
C MET A 247 6.71 5.39 20.63
N GLN A 248 5.51 5.22 20.10
CA GLN A 248 5.29 4.93 18.67
C GLN A 248 5.84 6.06 17.79
N GLU A 249 5.61 7.30 18.13
CA GLU A 249 6.11 8.47 17.38
C GLU A 249 7.64 8.60 17.47
N ARG A 250 8.23 8.35 18.64
CA ARG A 250 9.70 8.33 18.79
C ARG A 250 10.35 7.25 17.94
N LEU A 251 9.81 6.03 17.97
CA LEU A 251 10.28 4.92 17.13
C LEU A 251 10.10 5.23 15.65
N GLN A 252 8.97 5.80 15.27
CA GLN A 252 8.70 6.19 13.88
C GLN A 252 9.68 7.28 13.39
N LYS A 253 10.00 8.28 14.23
CA LYS A 253 11.00 9.30 13.90
C LYS A 253 12.42 8.71 13.77
N ALA A 254 12.76 7.75 14.63
CA ALA A 254 14.10 7.13 14.64
C ALA A 254 14.29 6.14 13.49
N MET A 255 13.29 5.31 13.19
CA MET A 255 13.39 4.20 12.23
C MET A 255 12.71 4.47 10.88
N GLY A 256 11.91 5.54 10.77
CA GLY A 256 11.06 5.80 9.61
C GLY A 256 9.88 4.82 9.46
N LEU A 257 9.67 3.93 10.44
CA LEU A 257 8.67 2.86 10.43
C LEU A 257 7.70 3.05 11.58
N ALA A 258 6.40 3.09 11.30
CA ALA A 258 5.38 3.05 12.36
C ALA A 258 5.16 1.61 12.83
N LEU A 259 4.96 1.46 14.13
CA LEU A 259 4.65 0.19 14.77
C LEU A 259 3.26 0.27 15.43
N PRO A 260 2.17 0.17 14.66
CA PRO A 260 0.83 0.11 15.22
C PRO A 260 0.66 -1.16 16.06
N LEU A 261 0.07 -1.02 17.24
CA LEU A 261 -0.30 -2.16 18.08
C LEU A 261 -1.70 -2.62 17.70
N PHE A 262 -1.76 -3.45 16.69
CA PHE A 262 -3.02 -3.91 16.12
C PHE A 262 -3.31 -5.37 16.47
N HIS A 263 -4.59 -5.70 16.44
CA HIS A 263 -5.08 -7.06 16.57
C HIS A 263 -6.38 -7.24 15.78
N ALA A 264 -6.68 -8.47 15.41
CA ALA A 264 -7.94 -8.81 14.79
C ALA A 264 -8.36 -10.24 15.16
N ARG A 265 -8.23 -11.22 14.28
CA ARG A 265 -8.65 -12.61 14.57
C ARG A 265 -7.50 -13.59 14.41
N GLY A 266 -7.67 -14.78 14.98
CA GLY A 266 -6.81 -15.94 14.73
C GLY A 266 -7.34 -16.84 13.62
N VAL A 267 -6.60 -17.91 13.34
CA VAL A 267 -6.97 -18.95 12.37
C VAL A 267 -8.01 -19.91 12.96
N PHE A 268 -7.76 -20.41 14.18
CA PHE A 268 -8.58 -21.41 14.86
C PHE A 268 -9.59 -20.82 15.84
N GLN A 269 -9.47 -19.54 16.13
CA GLN A 269 -10.39 -18.77 16.96
C GLN A 269 -10.52 -17.34 16.39
N TYR A 270 -11.58 -16.61 16.73
CA TYR A 270 -11.94 -15.35 16.09
C TYR A 270 -11.87 -14.14 17.02
N SER A 271 -11.42 -14.33 18.26
CA SER A 271 -11.45 -13.30 19.28
C SER A 271 -10.18 -12.44 19.33
N PHE A 272 -9.03 -12.98 18.90
CA PHE A 272 -7.73 -12.27 18.89
C PHE A 272 -6.79 -12.87 17.83
N GLY A 273 -5.75 -12.13 17.46
CA GLY A 273 -4.72 -12.55 16.51
C GLY A 273 -4.34 -11.46 15.52
N LEU A 274 -3.50 -11.83 14.56
CA LEU A 274 -2.97 -10.90 13.56
C LEU A 274 -3.60 -11.09 12.17
N LEU A 275 -4.53 -12.04 12.02
CA LEU A 275 -5.23 -12.23 10.77
C LEU A 275 -6.36 -11.18 10.66
N PRO A 276 -6.38 -10.34 9.61
CA PRO A 276 -7.36 -9.27 9.48
C PRO A 276 -8.81 -9.77 9.48
N PHE A 277 -9.74 -8.92 9.88
CA PHE A 277 -11.16 -9.23 9.76
C PHE A 277 -11.57 -9.38 8.30
N ARG A 278 -12.54 -10.25 8.03
CA ARG A 278 -13.16 -10.39 6.71
C ARG A 278 -14.13 -9.24 6.46
N ARG A 279 -13.61 -8.10 6.03
CA ARG A 279 -14.40 -6.93 5.66
C ARG A 279 -14.20 -6.65 4.18
N PRO A 280 -15.25 -6.24 3.45
CA PRO A 280 -15.11 -5.87 2.06
C PRO A 280 -14.23 -4.62 1.91
N ILE A 281 -13.38 -4.63 0.89
CA ILE A 281 -12.56 -3.49 0.50
C ILE A 281 -13.05 -3.02 -0.87
N ARG A 282 -13.45 -1.76 -0.96
CA ARG A 282 -13.98 -1.14 -2.18
C ARG A 282 -13.11 0.04 -2.57
N THR A 283 -12.28 -0.13 -3.59
CA THR A 283 -11.36 0.90 -4.04
C THR A 283 -11.91 1.60 -5.26
N VAL A 284 -12.05 2.91 -5.18
CA VAL A 284 -12.52 3.77 -6.26
C VAL A 284 -11.38 4.66 -6.74
N VAL A 285 -11.07 4.58 -8.03
CA VAL A 285 -10.10 5.43 -8.71
C VAL A 285 -10.85 6.62 -9.28
N GLY A 286 -10.51 7.83 -8.80
CA GLY A 286 -11.15 9.08 -9.18
C GLY A 286 -10.78 9.55 -10.59
N ALA A 287 -11.36 10.68 -10.99
CA ALA A 287 -11.01 11.32 -12.26
C ALA A 287 -9.59 11.94 -12.18
N PRO A 288 -8.83 11.94 -13.29
CA PRO A 288 -7.49 12.51 -13.33
C PRO A 288 -7.54 14.04 -13.27
N ILE A 289 -6.68 14.62 -12.47
CA ILE A 289 -6.37 16.04 -12.43
C ILE A 289 -5.17 16.23 -13.36
N LEU A 290 -5.39 16.87 -14.49
CA LEU A 290 -4.31 17.18 -15.44
C LEU A 290 -3.40 18.24 -14.86
N VAL A 291 -2.10 18.00 -14.93
CA VAL A 291 -1.09 18.83 -14.30
C VAL A 291 -0.09 19.31 -15.36
N PRO A 292 0.20 20.61 -15.44
CA PRO A 292 1.26 21.12 -16.31
C PRO A 292 2.64 20.69 -15.79
N LYS A 293 3.60 20.48 -16.68
CA LYS A 293 4.99 20.20 -16.29
C LYS A 293 5.68 21.50 -15.91
N ILE A 294 6.02 21.64 -14.63
CA ILE A 294 6.74 22.78 -14.07
C ILE A 294 7.96 22.25 -13.32
N PRO A 295 9.17 22.28 -13.90
CA PRO A 295 10.38 21.69 -13.29
C PRO A 295 10.71 22.26 -11.90
N HIS A 296 10.44 23.54 -11.68
CA HIS A 296 10.66 24.24 -10.41
C HIS A 296 9.36 24.90 -9.95
N PRO A 297 8.37 24.13 -9.43
CA PRO A 297 7.10 24.70 -9.04
C PRO A 297 7.25 25.60 -7.81
N SER A 298 6.57 26.75 -7.84
CA SER A 298 6.52 27.66 -6.70
C SER A 298 5.68 27.07 -5.55
N PRO A 299 5.89 27.53 -4.31
CA PRO A 299 5.04 27.11 -3.18
C PRO A 299 3.55 27.34 -3.45
N GLU A 300 3.20 28.48 -4.09
CA GLU A 300 1.82 28.84 -4.42
C GLU A 300 1.21 27.86 -5.42
N ALA A 301 1.94 27.46 -6.46
CA ALA A 301 1.49 26.47 -7.43
C ALA A 301 1.26 25.10 -6.78
N ILE A 302 2.13 24.70 -5.84
CA ILE A 302 1.98 23.46 -5.06
C ILE A 302 0.73 23.55 -4.20
N ASP A 303 0.50 24.67 -3.52
CA ASP A 303 -0.64 24.86 -2.61
C ASP A 303 -1.97 24.90 -3.36
N GLN A 304 -2.02 25.56 -4.51
CA GLN A 304 -3.21 25.58 -5.37
C GLN A 304 -3.57 24.17 -5.87
N LEU A 305 -2.59 23.42 -6.38
CA LEU A 305 -2.84 22.05 -6.84
C LEU A 305 -3.19 21.11 -5.66
N HIS A 306 -2.56 21.31 -4.50
CA HIS A 306 -2.89 20.55 -3.31
C HIS A 306 -4.34 20.77 -2.87
N LYS A 307 -4.77 22.04 -2.84
CA LYS A 307 -6.17 22.39 -2.52
C LYS A 307 -7.14 21.71 -3.49
N LEU A 308 -6.89 21.80 -4.79
CA LEU A 308 -7.72 21.14 -5.81
C LEU A 308 -7.75 19.61 -5.61
N TYR A 309 -6.60 19.01 -5.28
CA TYR A 309 -6.54 17.58 -4.98
C TYR A 309 -7.41 17.19 -3.77
N LEU A 310 -7.34 17.96 -2.68
CA LEU A 310 -8.17 17.74 -1.49
C LEU A 310 -9.66 17.86 -1.80
N GLU A 311 -10.07 18.86 -2.57
CA GLU A 311 -11.45 19.04 -3.01
C GLU A 311 -11.94 17.81 -3.81
N LYS A 312 -11.12 17.31 -4.76
CA LYS A 312 -11.45 16.14 -5.58
C LYS A 312 -11.47 14.83 -4.74
N LEU A 313 -10.61 14.71 -3.75
CA LEU A 313 -10.59 13.56 -2.84
C LEU A 313 -11.84 13.55 -1.95
N VAL A 314 -12.21 14.68 -1.37
CA VAL A 314 -13.44 14.82 -0.57
C VAL A 314 -14.66 14.53 -1.42
N GLN A 315 -14.75 15.10 -2.62
CA GLN A 315 -15.84 14.82 -3.57
C GLN A 315 -15.94 13.32 -3.87
N LEU A 316 -14.82 12.65 -4.19
CA LEU A 316 -14.78 11.21 -4.46
C LEU A 316 -15.33 10.39 -3.28
N PHE A 317 -14.97 10.77 -2.05
CA PHE A 317 -15.48 10.12 -0.84
C PHE A 317 -16.99 10.35 -0.68
N GLU A 318 -17.44 11.60 -0.74
CA GLU A 318 -18.85 11.97 -0.54
C GLU A 318 -19.77 11.29 -1.56
N ASP A 319 -19.38 11.26 -2.84
CA ASP A 319 -20.15 10.64 -3.93
C ASP A 319 -20.31 9.12 -3.78
N ASN A 320 -19.41 8.46 -3.05
CA ASN A 320 -19.39 7.00 -2.97
C ASN A 320 -19.67 6.44 -1.56
N LYS A 321 -19.58 7.24 -0.51
CA LYS A 321 -19.63 6.77 0.87
C LYS A 321 -20.89 5.97 1.20
N VAL A 322 -22.06 6.43 0.79
CA VAL A 322 -23.34 5.78 1.06
C VAL A 322 -23.44 4.43 0.32
N LYS A 323 -23.00 4.39 -0.94
CA LYS A 323 -22.92 3.16 -1.75
C LYS A 323 -22.14 2.05 -1.04
N TYR A 324 -21.13 2.42 -0.26
CA TYR A 324 -20.25 1.48 0.44
C TYR A 324 -20.51 1.37 1.95
N GLY A 325 -21.69 1.81 2.39
CA GLY A 325 -22.18 1.59 3.76
C GLY A 325 -21.60 2.54 4.80
N VAL A 326 -21.02 3.65 4.39
CA VAL A 326 -20.63 4.74 5.31
C VAL A 326 -21.85 5.65 5.52
N PRO A 327 -22.25 5.93 6.78
CA PRO A 327 -23.38 6.81 7.08
C PRO A 327 -23.22 8.22 6.49
N GLU A 328 -24.32 8.84 6.06
CA GLU A 328 -24.32 10.19 5.46
C GLU A 328 -23.68 11.25 6.34
N ASN A 329 -23.83 11.15 7.65
CA ASN A 329 -23.28 12.09 8.64
C ASN A 329 -21.78 11.89 8.91
N LYS A 330 -21.12 10.96 8.23
CA LYS A 330 -19.68 10.78 8.33
C LYS A 330 -18.97 11.47 7.17
N HIS A 331 -17.92 12.22 7.50
CA HIS A 331 -17.12 12.98 6.56
C HIS A 331 -15.65 12.71 6.78
N LEU A 332 -14.80 13.03 5.78
CA LEU A 332 -13.35 12.98 5.94
C LEU A 332 -12.89 14.09 6.90
N ASN A 333 -12.04 13.71 7.85
CA ASN A 333 -11.29 14.65 8.68
C ASN A 333 -9.87 14.75 8.14
N LEU A 334 -9.51 15.89 7.57
CA LEU A 334 -8.19 16.14 6.98
C LEU A 334 -7.31 16.87 8.01
N ILE A 335 -6.14 16.31 8.33
CA ILE A 335 -5.17 16.86 9.27
C ILE A 335 -3.77 16.95 8.68
#